data_758db4c0d4d0f1e633c2bc720984b0b8
#
_entry.id   758db4c0d4d0f1e633c2bc720984b0b8
#
_cell.length_a   1.000
_cell.length_b   1.000
_cell.length_c   1.000
_cell.angle_alpha   90.00
_cell.angle_beta   90.00
_cell.angle_gamma   90.00
#
_symmetry.space_group_name_H-M   'P 1'
#
loop_
_entity.id
_entity.type
_entity.pdbx_description
1 polymer ?
#
loop_
_entity_poly.entity_id
_entity_poly.type
_entity_poly.pdbx_seq_one_letter_code
_entity_poly.pdbx_strand_id
1 'polypeptide(L)'
;AYQIPLIKVQQEVSYEAIMLAVYEPLLNHQTQLLRTYYEVRQRFMKVERNHSSFDQIMQEFYQLIEKPCSLRIPHLDVHVSVGQSFKNFVVTKQEPMKTIEFTKNHYEYLELFSHENNQYVTAIKVEIINPYNDLCTLIVYQKDSQIPEAKVMIIENVIDVIYERLQMAYLLKKERYNRMNNLADAILQNTPSNLAELDLLLEEAQLDRYDFYQGIAFASNSFKDKERKSVVLHKLRALKTPHVFFEHHNYLVILYNFQSIAHQVTKQMLQTHFDDALLADEHGCLVVSEVLRKEQIKEILPECLDAIRFNRQFYLAPIIAYSDLGIFSSFIKENQLEKLQQSIPPKLYQLSEENEELFKTLYTFFITNRNYKNTAETLFLHAKTIRYRLSKIEQLLEIDLTSPIQLVNYEIGTYLLELQKRSQAK
;
A
#
# COMPACT_ATOMS: atom_id res chain seq x y z
N ALA A 1 19.21 -37.70 -33.06
CA ALA A 1 19.41 -37.94 -34.48
C ALA A 1 18.93 -36.70 -35.24
N TYR A 2 19.83 -36.01 -35.92
CA TYR A 2 19.47 -34.89 -36.79
C TYR A 2 18.64 -35.42 -37.96
N GLN A 3 17.39 -35.01 -38.09
CA GLN A 3 16.56 -35.29 -39.25
C GLN A 3 17.01 -34.33 -40.36
N ILE A 4 17.94 -34.80 -41.18
CA ILE A 4 18.36 -34.06 -42.37
C ILE A 4 17.38 -34.41 -43.49
N PRO A 5 16.67 -33.43 -44.08
CA PRO A 5 15.77 -33.69 -45.19
C PRO A 5 16.61 -34.13 -46.41
N LEU A 6 16.24 -35.29 -46.98
CA LEU A 6 16.85 -35.83 -48.19
C LEU A 6 15.94 -35.47 -49.38
N ILE A 7 16.44 -34.63 -50.28
CA ILE A 7 15.74 -34.27 -51.52
C ILE A 7 16.27 -35.11 -52.66
N LYS A 8 15.43 -35.94 -53.27
CA LYS A 8 15.76 -36.72 -54.45
C LYS A 8 15.42 -35.91 -55.71
N VAL A 9 16.44 -35.63 -56.49
CA VAL A 9 16.28 -34.93 -57.76
C VAL A 9 16.09 -35.99 -58.85
N GLN A 10 15.04 -35.88 -59.70
CA GLN A 10 14.66 -36.88 -60.70
C GLN A 10 15.27 -36.64 -62.08
N GLN A 11 15.87 -35.48 -62.33
CA GLN A 11 16.53 -35.11 -63.59
C GLN A 11 17.93 -34.51 -63.33
N GLU A 12 18.80 -34.52 -64.34
CA GLU A 12 20.07 -33.79 -64.29
C GLU A 12 19.78 -32.29 -64.27
N VAL A 13 19.84 -31.72 -63.06
CA VAL A 13 19.65 -30.30 -62.79
C VAL A 13 21.00 -29.73 -62.31
N SER A 14 21.31 -28.51 -62.75
CA SER A 14 22.57 -27.87 -62.31
C SER A 14 22.54 -27.62 -60.81
N TYR A 15 23.70 -27.67 -60.16
CA TYR A 15 23.85 -27.40 -58.75
C TYR A 15 23.28 -26.01 -58.35
N GLU A 16 23.47 -25.02 -59.23
CA GLU A 16 22.93 -23.67 -59.06
C GLU A 16 21.40 -23.65 -59.01
N ALA A 17 20.73 -24.42 -59.88
CA ALA A 17 19.28 -24.49 -59.89
C ALA A 17 18.72 -25.18 -58.63
N ILE A 18 19.42 -26.21 -58.13
CA ILE A 18 19.09 -26.86 -56.86
C ILE A 18 19.25 -25.88 -55.70
N MET A 19 20.39 -25.17 -55.66
CA MET A 19 20.67 -24.16 -54.62
C MET A 19 19.62 -23.03 -54.62
N LEU A 20 19.29 -22.51 -55.81
CA LEU A 20 18.25 -21.48 -55.94
C LEU A 20 16.87 -22.00 -55.49
N ALA A 21 16.48 -23.21 -55.90
CA ALA A 21 15.22 -23.80 -55.49
C ALA A 21 15.09 -24.05 -53.96
N VAL A 22 16.21 -24.25 -53.27
CA VAL A 22 16.26 -24.43 -51.83
C VAL A 22 16.41 -23.07 -51.09
N TYR A 23 17.27 -22.18 -51.57
CA TYR A 23 17.54 -20.91 -50.89
C TYR A 23 16.45 -19.86 -51.17
N GLU A 24 15.86 -19.85 -52.34
CA GLU A 24 14.84 -18.85 -52.70
C GLU A 24 13.62 -18.87 -51.77
N PRO A 25 12.99 -20.03 -51.44
CA PRO A 25 11.91 -20.09 -50.45
C PRO A 25 12.37 -19.68 -49.04
N LEU A 26 13.60 -20.07 -48.61
CA LEU A 26 14.14 -19.71 -47.33
C LEU A 26 14.41 -18.20 -47.22
N LEU A 27 15.04 -17.60 -48.26
CA LEU A 27 15.26 -16.16 -48.32
C LEU A 27 13.97 -15.37 -48.42
N ASN A 28 13.01 -15.84 -49.19
CA ASN A 28 11.68 -15.23 -49.31
C ASN A 28 10.93 -15.27 -47.96
N HIS A 29 11.00 -16.38 -47.24
CA HIS A 29 10.39 -16.51 -45.92
C HIS A 29 11.03 -15.54 -44.91
N GLN A 30 12.37 -15.49 -44.82
CA GLN A 30 13.08 -14.55 -43.95
C GLN A 30 12.81 -13.08 -44.35
N THR A 31 12.81 -12.80 -45.67
CA THR A 31 12.51 -11.46 -46.18
C THR A 31 11.06 -11.05 -45.81
N GLN A 32 10.12 -11.97 -45.90
CA GLN A 32 8.73 -11.73 -45.53
C GLN A 32 8.58 -11.47 -44.02
N LEU A 33 9.26 -12.25 -43.19
CA LEU A 33 9.29 -12.03 -41.72
C LEU A 33 9.87 -10.68 -41.37
N LEU A 34 11.00 -10.30 -41.96
CA LEU A 34 11.64 -8.99 -41.78
C LEU A 34 10.71 -7.86 -42.22
N ARG A 35 10.07 -7.99 -43.36
CA ARG A 35 9.09 -6.99 -43.85
C ARG A 35 7.92 -6.83 -42.87
N THR A 36 7.36 -7.93 -42.41
CA THR A 36 6.29 -7.93 -41.39
C THR A 36 6.77 -7.23 -40.10
N TYR A 37 7.99 -7.54 -39.65
CA TYR A 37 8.58 -6.89 -38.48
C TYR A 37 8.65 -5.37 -38.65
N TYR A 38 9.20 -4.89 -39.77
CA TYR A 38 9.33 -3.45 -40.02
C TYR A 38 7.97 -2.74 -40.19
N GLU A 39 7.04 -3.34 -40.90
CA GLU A 39 5.69 -2.78 -41.07
C GLU A 39 4.96 -2.66 -39.74
N VAL A 40 5.00 -3.69 -38.91
CA VAL A 40 4.43 -3.71 -37.56
C VAL A 40 5.12 -2.70 -36.66
N ARG A 41 6.46 -2.67 -36.67
CA ARG A 41 7.24 -1.69 -35.88
C ARG A 41 6.90 -0.25 -36.25
N GLN A 42 6.78 0.05 -37.53
CA GLN A 42 6.39 1.39 -37.97
C GLN A 42 4.99 1.81 -37.52
N ARG A 43 4.03 0.87 -37.48
CA ARG A 43 2.70 1.14 -36.96
C ARG A 43 2.75 1.48 -35.48
N PHE A 44 3.44 0.70 -34.69
CA PHE A 44 3.58 0.93 -33.27
C PHE A 44 4.37 2.20 -32.95
N MET A 45 5.41 2.56 -33.70
CA MET A 45 6.13 3.84 -33.54
C MET A 45 5.21 5.06 -33.76
N LYS A 46 4.18 4.97 -34.60
CA LYS A 46 3.19 6.05 -34.73
C LYS A 46 2.31 6.16 -33.48
N VAL A 47 1.95 5.02 -32.89
CA VAL A 47 1.17 4.94 -31.65
C VAL A 47 1.97 5.50 -30.49
N GLU A 48 3.27 5.17 -30.39
CA GLU A 48 4.19 5.65 -29.35
C GLU A 48 4.36 7.18 -29.37
N ARG A 49 4.60 7.78 -30.56
CA ARG A 49 4.78 9.24 -30.72
C ARG A 49 3.62 10.06 -30.18
N ASN A 50 2.42 9.50 -30.15
CA ASN A 50 1.22 10.17 -29.68
C ASN A 50 0.97 9.98 -28.18
N HIS A 51 1.92 9.50 -27.40
CA HIS A 51 1.76 9.15 -25.99
C HIS A 51 0.53 8.28 -25.69
N SER A 52 0.29 7.31 -26.57
CA SER A 52 -0.93 6.52 -26.59
C SER A 52 -1.16 5.74 -25.30
N SER A 53 -2.41 5.59 -24.90
CA SER A 53 -2.80 4.77 -23.75
C SER A 53 -2.61 3.28 -24.03
N PHE A 54 -2.61 2.45 -22.99
CA PHE A 54 -2.59 0.99 -23.14
C PHE A 54 -3.79 0.50 -23.98
N ASP A 55 -4.94 1.17 -23.89
CA ASP A 55 -6.11 0.86 -24.71
C ASP A 55 -5.82 1.03 -26.19
N GLN A 56 -5.17 2.13 -26.58
CA GLN A 56 -4.81 2.39 -27.97
C GLN A 56 -3.78 1.39 -28.50
N ILE A 57 -2.78 1.04 -27.69
CA ILE A 57 -1.78 0.01 -28.03
C ILE A 57 -2.48 -1.34 -28.25
N MET A 58 -3.39 -1.71 -27.36
CA MET A 58 -4.11 -2.99 -27.46
C MET A 58 -5.13 -3.00 -28.62
N GLN A 59 -5.72 -1.87 -28.97
CA GLN A 59 -6.58 -1.74 -30.16
C GLN A 59 -5.77 -1.97 -31.44
N GLU A 60 -4.61 -1.33 -31.61
CA GLU A 60 -3.73 -1.53 -32.75
C GLU A 60 -3.21 -2.97 -32.82
N PHE A 61 -2.85 -3.54 -31.66
CA PHE A 61 -2.45 -4.93 -31.56
C PHE A 61 -3.56 -5.88 -32.02
N TYR A 62 -4.80 -5.64 -31.60
CA TYR A 62 -5.96 -6.43 -32.01
C TYR A 62 -6.17 -6.42 -33.53
N GLN A 63 -6.00 -5.24 -34.17
CA GLN A 63 -6.11 -5.12 -35.63
C GLN A 63 -5.05 -5.93 -36.37
N LEU A 64 -3.84 -6.05 -35.80
CA LEU A 64 -2.72 -6.80 -36.40
C LEU A 64 -2.80 -8.31 -36.14
N ILE A 65 -3.13 -8.69 -34.91
CA ILE A 65 -3.18 -10.10 -34.51
C ILE A 65 -4.47 -10.79 -34.96
N GLU A 66 -5.56 -10.01 -35.13
CA GLU A 66 -6.90 -10.48 -35.49
C GLU A 66 -7.45 -11.53 -34.51
N LYS A 67 -7.05 -11.45 -33.25
CA LYS A 67 -7.45 -12.36 -32.20
C LYS A 67 -7.82 -11.55 -30.95
N PRO A 68 -8.86 -11.94 -30.21
CA PRO A 68 -9.14 -11.31 -28.92
C PRO A 68 -7.91 -11.34 -28.02
N CYS A 69 -7.66 -10.26 -27.31
CA CYS A 69 -6.51 -10.13 -26.46
C CYS A 69 -6.82 -9.33 -25.20
N SER A 70 -6.05 -9.57 -24.16
CA SER A 70 -6.14 -8.81 -22.92
C SER A 70 -4.77 -8.51 -22.34
N LEU A 71 -4.66 -7.35 -21.69
CA LEU A 71 -3.49 -6.89 -20.98
C LEU A 71 -3.87 -6.59 -19.54
N ARG A 72 -3.14 -7.16 -18.59
CA ARG A 72 -3.33 -6.92 -17.16
C ARG A 72 -2.03 -6.42 -16.54
N ILE A 73 -2.10 -5.26 -15.88
CA ILE A 73 -0.99 -4.64 -15.17
C ILE A 73 -1.48 -4.32 -13.77
N PRO A 74 -1.40 -5.25 -12.80
CA PRO A 74 -1.96 -5.09 -11.47
C PRO A 74 -1.43 -3.85 -10.73
N HIS A 75 -0.15 -3.57 -10.89
CA HIS A 75 0.53 -2.47 -10.21
C HIS A 75 0.04 -1.06 -10.65
N LEU A 76 -0.46 -0.94 -11.88
CA LEU A 76 -1.04 0.30 -12.40
C LEU A 76 -2.57 0.28 -12.38
N ASP A 77 -3.19 -0.79 -11.89
CA ASP A 77 -4.65 -1.02 -11.93
C ASP A 77 -5.21 -0.93 -13.36
N VAL A 78 -4.42 -1.43 -14.34
CA VAL A 78 -4.78 -1.44 -15.76
C VAL A 78 -5.27 -2.83 -16.14
N HIS A 79 -6.45 -2.89 -16.71
CA HIS A 79 -7.01 -4.09 -17.35
C HIS A 79 -7.70 -3.70 -18.65
N VAL A 80 -7.07 -4.03 -19.76
CA VAL A 80 -7.57 -3.76 -21.12
C VAL A 80 -7.91 -5.08 -21.79
N SER A 81 -9.11 -5.16 -22.37
CA SER A 81 -9.55 -6.33 -23.18
C SER A 81 -10.12 -5.84 -24.49
N VAL A 82 -9.69 -6.43 -25.62
CA VAL A 82 -10.11 -6.05 -26.95
C VAL A 82 -10.58 -7.31 -27.72
N GLY A 83 -11.66 -7.15 -28.47
CA GLY A 83 -12.32 -8.22 -29.21
C GLY A 83 -13.42 -8.87 -28.38
N GLN A 84 -13.13 -9.88 -27.62
CA GLN A 84 -14.08 -10.56 -26.73
C GLN A 84 -13.59 -10.45 -25.29
N SER A 85 -14.47 -10.02 -24.38
CA SER A 85 -14.14 -10.00 -22.94
C SER A 85 -14.42 -11.38 -22.36
N PHE A 86 -13.37 -12.06 -21.92
CA PHE A 86 -13.50 -13.30 -21.13
C PHE A 86 -13.39 -12.92 -19.65
N LYS A 87 -14.53 -12.84 -18.98
CA LYS A 87 -14.62 -12.65 -17.53
C LYS A 87 -14.83 -14.01 -16.87
N ASN A 88 -14.35 -14.21 -15.66
CA ASN A 88 -14.59 -15.41 -14.84
C ASN A 88 -14.18 -16.73 -15.53
N PHE A 89 -12.90 -16.83 -15.92
CA PHE A 89 -12.33 -18.11 -16.38
C PHE A 89 -11.41 -18.72 -15.32
N VAL A 90 -11.33 -20.04 -15.36
CA VAL A 90 -10.37 -20.82 -14.56
C VAL A 90 -9.35 -21.43 -15.49
N VAL A 91 -8.08 -21.34 -15.12
CA VAL A 91 -7.01 -22.03 -15.85
C VAL A 91 -7.07 -23.51 -15.52
N THR A 92 -7.35 -24.33 -16.52
CA THR A 92 -7.43 -25.80 -16.38
C THR A 92 -6.12 -26.47 -16.73
N LYS A 93 -5.35 -25.88 -17.65
CA LYS A 93 -4.05 -26.40 -18.07
C LYS A 93 -3.10 -25.25 -18.42
N GLN A 94 -1.83 -25.39 -18.08
CA GLN A 94 -0.76 -24.46 -18.40
C GLN A 94 0.48 -25.25 -18.81
N GLU A 95 1.00 -25.00 -20.00
CA GLU A 95 2.16 -25.67 -20.55
C GLU A 95 3.11 -24.69 -21.24
N PRO A 96 4.41 -24.81 -21.09
CA PRO A 96 5.36 -23.97 -21.80
C PRO A 96 5.30 -24.25 -23.31
N MET A 97 5.34 -23.20 -24.11
CA MET A 97 5.49 -23.31 -25.55
C MET A 97 6.94 -23.69 -25.91
N LYS A 98 7.10 -24.41 -27.03
CA LYS A 98 8.42 -24.62 -27.62
C LYS A 98 9.03 -23.29 -28.01
N THR A 99 10.28 -23.06 -27.60
CA THR A 99 11.02 -21.85 -27.92
C THR A 99 11.21 -21.73 -29.44
N ILE A 100 10.84 -20.60 -30.00
CA ILE A 100 11.09 -20.22 -31.39
C ILE A 100 12.39 -19.40 -31.40
N GLU A 101 13.28 -19.62 -32.35
CA GLU A 101 14.64 -19.04 -32.35
C GLU A 101 14.72 -17.52 -32.19
N PHE A 102 13.70 -16.78 -32.62
CA PHE A 102 13.69 -15.32 -32.54
C PHE A 102 12.89 -14.74 -31.37
N THR A 103 12.28 -15.58 -30.51
CA THR A 103 11.52 -15.07 -29.35
C THR A 103 12.45 -14.71 -28.20
N LYS A 104 12.23 -13.51 -27.62
CA LYS A 104 12.96 -13.04 -26.44
C LYS A 104 12.25 -13.43 -25.16
N ASN A 105 10.93 -13.65 -25.24
CA ASN A 105 10.04 -13.86 -24.11
C ASN A 105 9.62 -15.32 -23.97
N HIS A 106 9.22 -15.72 -22.78
CA HIS A 106 8.65 -17.05 -22.53
C HIS A 106 7.14 -17.04 -22.77
N TYR A 107 6.70 -18.03 -23.54
CA TYR A 107 5.31 -18.22 -23.90
C TYR A 107 4.74 -19.45 -23.22
N GLU A 108 3.51 -19.34 -22.75
CA GLU A 108 2.79 -20.43 -22.12
C GLU A 108 1.44 -20.64 -22.84
N TYR A 109 1.11 -21.90 -23.11
CA TYR A 109 -0.24 -22.28 -23.50
C TYR A 109 -1.11 -22.41 -22.28
N LEU A 110 -2.28 -21.76 -22.34
CA LEU A 110 -3.33 -21.89 -21.36
C LEU A 110 -4.55 -22.55 -21.97
N GLU A 111 -5.14 -23.50 -21.26
CA GLU A 111 -6.49 -23.95 -21.48
C GLU A 111 -7.37 -23.33 -20.39
N LEU A 112 -8.35 -22.54 -20.81
CA LEU A 112 -9.21 -21.75 -19.95
C LEU A 112 -10.63 -22.27 -20.05
N PHE A 113 -11.27 -22.49 -18.91
CA PHE A 113 -12.70 -22.78 -18.86
C PHE A 113 -13.47 -21.51 -18.50
N SER A 114 -14.36 -21.08 -19.41
CA SER A 114 -15.23 -19.94 -19.20
C SER A 114 -16.54 -20.39 -18.55
N HIS A 115 -16.79 -19.94 -17.32
CA HIS A 115 -18.04 -20.21 -16.62
C HIS A 115 -19.27 -19.53 -17.26
N GLU A 116 -19.05 -18.41 -17.97
CA GLU A 116 -20.14 -17.66 -18.61
C GLU A 116 -20.71 -18.41 -19.82
N ASN A 117 -19.84 -19.00 -20.62
CA ASN A 117 -20.23 -19.66 -21.90
C ASN A 117 -20.16 -21.17 -21.82
N ASN A 118 -19.74 -21.74 -20.70
CA ASN A 118 -19.53 -23.19 -20.50
C ASN A 118 -18.66 -23.83 -21.58
N GLN A 119 -17.59 -23.10 -22.00
CA GLN A 119 -16.72 -23.51 -23.10
C GLN A 119 -15.24 -23.42 -22.69
N TYR A 120 -14.45 -24.33 -23.29
CA TYR A 120 -13.01 -24.27 -23.22
C TYR A 120 -12.47 -23.31 -24.29
N VAL A 121 -11.54 -22.47 -23.91
CA VAL A 121 -10.83 -21.56 -24.80
C VAL A 121 -9.35 -21.72 -24.56
N THR A 122 -8.57 -21.86 -25.62
CA THR A 122 -7.13 -21.85 -25.55
C THR A 122 -6.60 -20.42 -25.69
N ALA A 123 -5.49 -20.13 -25.02
CA ALA A 123 -4.84 -18.83 -25.06
C ALA A 123 -3.33 -18.97 -24.99
N ILE A 124 -2.64 -17.95 -25.46
CA ILE A 124 -1.21 -17.76 -25.22
C ILE A 124 -1.04 -16.67 -24.18
N LYS A 125 -0.27 -16.97 -23.15
CA LYS A 125 0.13 -16.05 -22.10
C LYS A 125 1.60 -15.69 -22.27
N VAL A 126 1.89 -14.40 -22.12
CA VAL A 126 3.26 -13.89 -22.02
C VAL A 126 3.34 -13.02 -20.77
N GLU A 127 4.34 -13.28 -19.96
CA GLU A 127 4.67 -12.45 -18.80
C GLU A 127 5.77 -11.46 -19.16
N ILE A 128 5.48 -10.18 -18.98
CA ILE A 128 6.41 -9.09 -19.23
C ILE A 128 6.82 -8.55 -17.87
N ILE A 129 8.09 -8.71 -17.52
CA ILE A 129 8.64 -8.22 -16.25
C ILE A 129 9.42 -6.95 -16.55
N ASN A 130 9.04 -5.84 -15.93
CA ASN A 130 9.80 -4.61 -16.07
C ASN A 130 11.04 -4.61 -15.15
N PRO A 131 11.99 -3.66 -15.30
CA PRO A 131 13.19 -3.58 -14.47
C PRO A 131 12.91 -3.38 -12.96
N TYR A 132 11.67 -3.09 -12.59
CA TYR A 132 11.23 -2.85 -11.21
C TYR A 132 10.50 -4.07 -10.62
N ASN A 133 10.55 -5.21 -11.34
CA ASN A 133 9.93 -6.49 -10.97
C ASN A 133 8.40 -6.45 -10.90
N ASP A 134 7.77 -5.52 -11.65
CA ASP A 134 6.31 -5.49 -11.80
C ASP A 134 5.89 -6.43 -12.92
N LEU A 135 4.93 -7.30 -12.63
CA LEU A 135 4.40 -8.27 -13.56
C LEU A 135 3.29 -7.66 -14.42
N CYS A 136 3.45 -7.77 -15.74
CA CYS A 136 2.41 -7.48 -16.72
C CYS A 136 2.10 -8.76 -17.48
N THR A 137 0.82 -9.07 -17.65
CA THR A 137 0.38 -10.28 -18.34
C THR A 137 -0.36 -9.92 -19.62
N LEU A 138 0.17 -10.37 -20.75
CA LEU A 138 -0.48 -10.30 -22.05
C LEU A 138 -1.08 -11.68 -22.38
N ILE A 139 -2.35 -11.71 -22.75
CA ILE A 139 -3.06 -12.94 -23.15
C ILE A 139 -3.64 -12.74 -24.55
N VAL A 140 -3.39 -13.68 -25.44
CA VAL A 140 -4.00 -13.75 -26.79
C VAL A 140 -4.87 -15.00 -26.86
N TYR A 141 -6.16 -14.81 -27.04
CA TYR A 141 -7.12 -15.91 -27.09
C TYR A 141 -7.20 -16.50 -28.50
N GLN A 142 -7.12 -17.80 -28.60
CA GLN A 142 -7.20 -18.52 -29.87
C GLN A 142 -7.78 -19.92 -29.70
N LYS A 143 -8.28 -20.48 -30.79
CA LYS A 143 -8.82 -21.85 -30.79
C LYS A 143 -7.77 -22.92 -31.08
N ASP A 144 -6.72 -22.56 -31.83
CA ASP A 144 -5.67 -23.48 -32.25
C ASP A 144 -4.44 -23.39 -31.38
N SER A 145 -3.76 -24.51 -31.16
CA SER A 145 -2.57 -24.61 -30.35
C SER A 145 -1.28 -24.08 -31.03
N GLN A 146 -1.36 -23.73 -32.32
CA GLN A 146 -0.20 -23.22 -33.06
C GLN A 146 -0.46 -21.78 -33.54
N ILE A 147 0.52 -20.93 -33.35
CA ILE A 147 0.55 -19.58 -33.92
C ILE A 147 1.60 -19.55 -35.04
N PRO A 148 1.25 -18.99 -36.21
CA PRO A 148 2.23 -18.73 -37.27
C PRO A 148 3.36 -17.79 -36.78
N GLU A 149 4.59 -18.01 -37.24
CA GLU A 149 5.77 -17.22 -36.87
C GLU A 149 5.57 -15.71 -37.07
N ALA A 150 4.91 -15.31 -38.17
CA ALA A 150 4.57 -13.91 -38.40
C ALA A 150 3.68 -13.30 -37.29
N LYS A 151 2.76 -14.07 -36.70
CA LYS A 151 1.93 -13.60 -35.58
C LYS A 151 2.70 -13.55 -34.28
N VAL A 152 3.66 -14.46 -34.06
CA VAL A 152 4.58 -14.37 -32.92
C VAL A 152 5.43 -13.09 -33.01
N MET A 153 5.89 -12.72 -34.20
CA MET A 153 6.59 -11.45 -34.41
C MET A 153 5.74 -10.22 -34.06
N ILE A 154 4.45 -10.25 -34.35
CA ILE A 154 3.54 -9.18 -33.94
C ILE A 154 3.45 -9.10 -32.42
N ILE A 155 3.39 -10.26 -31.76
CA ILE A 155 3.36 -10.34 -30.27
C ILE A 155 4.69 -9.79 -29.70
N GLU A 156 5.85 -10.18 -30.21
CA GLU A 156 7.14 -9.66 -29.74
C GLU A 156 7.25 -8.14 -29.90
N ASN A 157 6.76 -7.58 -31.03
CA ASN A 157 6.74 -6.14 -31.24
C ASN A 157 5.83 -5.40 -30.24
N VAL A 158 4.63 -5.92 -29.95
CA VAL A 158 3.75 -5.27 -28.98
C VAL A 158 4.29 -5.39 -27.57
N ILE A 159 5.00 -6.48 -27.24
CA ILE A 159 5.67 -6.64 -25.95
C ILE A 159 6.72 -5.55 -25.76
N ASP A 160 7.57 -5.29 -26.76
CA ASP A 160 8.57 -4.21 -26.73
C ASP A 160 7.88 -2.85 -26.46
N VAL A 161 6.78 -2.55 -27.15
CA VAL A 161 6.00 -1.31 -26.98
C VAL A 161 5.36 -1.22 -25.59
N ILE A 162 4.75 -2.30 -25.12
CA ILE A 162 4.18 -2.37 -23.78
C ILE A 162 5.27 -2.17 -22.73
N TYR A 163 6.44 -2.78 -22.91
CA TYR A 163 7.56 -2.64 -22.00
C TYR A 163 8.07 -1.19 -21.93
N GLU A 164 8.28 -0.51 -23.07
CA GLU A 164 8.64 0.91 -23.10
C GLU A 164 7.58 1.79 -22.43
N ARG A 165 6.31 1.52 -22.68
CA ARG A 165 5.20 2.24 -22.07
C ARG A 165 5.08 2.02 -20.56
N LEU A 166 5.34 0.79 -20.09
CA LEU A 166 5.43 0.47 -18.66
C LEU A 166 6.55 1.24 -17.97
N GLN A 167 7.73 1.32 -18.60
CA GLN A 167 8.83 2.11 -18.07
C GLN A 167 8.45 3.59 -17.92
N MET A 168 7.86 4.19 -18.95
CA MET A 168 7.40 5.57 -18.89
C MET A 168 6.32 5.79 -17.84
N ALA A 169 5.33 4.92 -17.78
CA ALA A 169 4.28 5.00 -16.76
C ALA A 169 4.83 4.90 -15.33
N TYR A 170 5.82 4.03 -15.13
CA TYR A 170 6.50 3.89 -13.85
C TYR A 170 7.32 5.14 -13.50
N LEU A 171 8.09 5.70 -14.44
CA LEU A 171 8.88 6.91 -14.22
C LEU A 171 7.97 8.09 -13.86
N LEU A 172 6.86 8.28 -14.58
CA LEU A 172 5.88 9.33 -14.27
C LEU A 172 5.22 9.13 -12.90
N LYS A 173 4.90 7.87 -12.54
CA LYS A 173 4.36 7.55 -11.21
C LYS A 173 5.37 7.86 -10.12
N LYS A 174 6.64 7.48 -10.32
CA LYS A 174 7.74 7.75 -9.39
C LYS A 174 8.02 9.25 -9.25
N GLU A 175 8.03 9.98 -10.36
CA GLU A 175 8.21 11.44 -10.35
C GLU A 175 7.08 12.14 -9.58
N ARG A 176 5.82 11.75 -9.85
CA ARG A 176 4.67 12.28 -9.10
C ARG A 176 4.76 11.94 -7.62
N TYR A 177 5.17 10.71 -7.28
CA TYR A 177 5.37 10.31 -5.89
C TYR A 177 6.43 11.17 -5.22
N ASN A 178 7.60 11.34 -5.84
CA ASN A 178 8.69 12.15 -5.30
C ASN A 178 8.27 13.62 -5.14
N ARG A 179 7.56 14.17 -6.12
CA ARG A 179 7.05 15.55 -6.05
C ARG A 179 6.10 15.73 -4.87
N MET A 180 5.13 14.82 -4.69
CA MET A 180 4.19 14.87 -3.57
C MET A 180 4.91 14.73 -2.22
N ASN A 181 5.90 13.83 -2.14
CA ASN A 181 6.71 13.67 -0.94
C ASN A 181 7.54 14.93 -0.62
N ASN A 182 8.16 15.53 -1.62
CA ASN A 182 8.96 16.75 -1.43
C ASN A 182 8.09 17.94 -0.99
N LEU A 183 6.90 18.09 -1.59
CA LEU A 183 5.96 19.13 -1.19
C LEU A 183 5.48 18.93 0.25
N ALA A 184 5.12 17.71 0.62
CA ALA A 184 4.70 17.41 1.97
C ALA A 184 5.84 17.62 2.99
N ASP A 185 7.07 17.26 2.62
CA ASP A 185 8.27 17.54 3.43
C ASP A 185 8.48 19.05 3.64
N ALA A 186 8.42 19.83 2.55
CA ALA A 186 8.56 21.27 2.61
C ALA A 186 7.47 21.93 3.47
N ILE A 187 6.21 21.48 3.36
CA ILE A 187 5.09 22.01 4.14
C ILE A 187 5.15 21.61 5.61
N LEU A 188 5.50 20.36 5.91
CA LEU A 188 5.36 19.80 7.26
C LEU A 188 6.64 19.87 8.11
N GLN A 189 7.82 19.67 7.51
CA GLN A 189 9.11 19.69 8.24
C GLN A 189 9.83 21.01 8.10
N ASN A 190 9.92 21.51 6.88
CA ASN A 190 10.66 22.72 6.55
C ASN A 190 9.71 23.90 6.38
N THR A 191 8.63 23.95 7.16
CA THR A 191 7.60 24.98 7.01
C THR A 191 8.23 26.37 6.92
N PRO A 192 8.00 27.09 5.81
CA PRO A 192 8.58 28.40 5.59
C PRO A 192 8.25 29.38 6.72
N SER A 193 9.20 30.20 7.10
CA SER A 193 8.99 31.28 8.07
C SER A 193 8.07 32.37 7.50
N ASN A 194 7.95 32.40 6.17
CA ASN A 194 7.14 33.39 5.44
C ASN A 194 5.87 32.74 4.91
N LEU A 195 4.72 33.32 5.27
CA LEU A 195 3.40 32.86 4.82
C LEU A 195 3.25 32.87 3.30
N ALA A 196 3.91 33.80 2.58
CA ALA A 196 3.85 33.86 1.14
C ALA A 196 4.51 32.65 0.45
N GLU A 197 5.60 32.14 1.02
CA GLU A 197 6.26 30.93 0.53
C GLU A 197 5.42 29.67 0.83
N LEU A 198 4.79 29.64 1.99
CA LEU A 198 3.84 28.57 2.34
C LEU A 198 2.66 28.56 1.37
N ASP A 199 2.14 29.75 0.98
CA ASP A 199 1.04 29.87 0.02
C ASP A 199 1.42 29.24 -1.33
N LEU A 200 2.61 29.51 -1.84
CA LEU A 200 3.10 28.93 -3.09
C LEU A 200 3.21 27.41 -3.02
N LEU A 201 3.71 26.88 -1.91
CA LEU A 201 3.79 25.42 -1.71
C LEU A 201 2.41 24.77 -1.63
N LEU A 202 1.46 25.41 -0.95
CA LEU A 202 0.09 24.92 -0.85
C LEU A 202 -0.63 24.97 -2.20
N GLU A 203 -0.42 26.02 -2.99
CA GLU A 203 -0.95 26.14 -4.35
C GLU A 203 -0.36 25.05 -5.25
N GLU A 204 0.96 24.82 -5.21
CA GLU A 204 1.61 23.75 -5.98
C GLU A 204 1.10 22.36 -5.55
N ALA A 205 0.83 22.17 -4.27
CA ALA A 205 0.27 20.96 -3.71
C ALA A 205 -1.25 20.81 -3.96
N GLN A 206 -1.93 21.85 -4.47
CA GLN A 206 -3.39 21.96 -4.60
C GLN A 206 -4.11 21.84 -3.25
N LEU A 207 -3.50 22.34 -2.19
CA LEU A 207 -4.02 22.36 -0.81
C LEU A 207 -4.41 23.77 -0.35
N ASP A 208 -4.44 24.73 -1.23
CA ASP A 208 -4.79 26.16 -0.99
C ASP A 208 -6.29 26.42 -1.03
N ARG A 209 -7.09 25.40 -1.39
CA ARG A 209 -8.52 25.56 -1.69
C ARG A 209 -9.39 25.86 -0.47
N TYR A 210 -8.98 25.40 0.71
CA TYR A 210 -9.77 25.44 1.94
C TYR A 210 -8.92 25.86 3.14
N ASP A 211 -9.60 26.29 4.22
CA ASP A 211 -8.97 26.87 5.41
C ASP A 211 -8.49 25.85 6.45
N PHE A 212 -8.94 24.59 6.36
CA PHE A 212 -8.68 23.58 7.38
C PHE A 212 -7.77 22.50 6.89
N TYR A 213 -6.85 22.11 7.76
CA TYR A 213 -5.81 21.10 7.51
C TYR A 213 -5.82 20.06 8.62
N GLN A 214 -5.55 18.83 8.28
CA GLN A 214 -5.42 17.73 9.22
C GLN A 214 -4.41 16.71 8.71
N GLY A 215 -3.54 16.23 9.60
CA GLY A 215 -2.59 15.17 9.33
C GLY A 215 -3.07 13.84 9.87
N ILE A 216 -2.76 12.78 9.14
CA ILE A 216 -2.82 11.40 9.66
C ILE A 216 -1.47 10.76 9.48
N ALA A 217 -0.91 10.24 10.55
CA ALA A 217 0.34 9.50 10.53
C ALA A 217 0.10 8.02 10.76
N PHE A 218 0.75 7.19 9.95
CA PHE A 218 0.88 5.76 10.19
C PHE A 218 2.32 5.45 10.57
N ALA A 219 2.51 4.84 11.73
CA ALA A 219 3.80 4.35 12.20
C ALA A 219 3.78 2.83 12.30
N SER A 220 4.89 2.18 11.93
CA SER A 220 5.08 0.74 12.08
C SER A 220 6.57 0.43 12.23
N ASN A 221 6.92 -0.54 13.05
CA ASN A 221 8.30 -1.03 13.15
C ASN A 221 8.68 -1.92 11.95
N SER A 222 7.69 -2.48 11.27
CA SER A 222 7.82 -3.37 10.13
C SER A 222 7.68 -2.64 8.78
N PHE A 223 8.21 -1.43 8.66
CA PHE A 223 8.24 -0.67 7.39
C PHE A 223 9.00 -1.38 6.24
N LYS A 224 9.54 -2.57 6.51
CA LYS A 224 10.11 -3.45 5.47
C LYS A 224 9.04 -4.06 4.57
N ASP A 225 7.79 -4.12 5.02
CA ASP A 225 6.66 -4.62 4.23
C ASP A 225 6.09 -3.49 3.35
N LYS A 226 6.66 -3.40 2.13
CA LYS A 226 6.23 -2.43 1.12
C LYS A 226 4.77 -2.60 0.70
N GLU A 227 4.25 -3.82 0.74
CA GLU A 227 2.87 -4.12 0.34
C GLU A 227 1.89 -3.54 1.35
N ARG A 228 2.11 -3.78 2.63
CA ARG A 228 1.28 -3.26 3.72
C ARG A 228 1.22 -1.73 3.72
N LYS A 229 2.37 -1.09 3.58
CA LYS A 229 2.47 0.36 3.48
C LYS A 229 1.70 0.91 2.27
N SER A 230 1.82 0.25 1.12
CA SER A 230 1.07 0.62 -0.08
C SER A 230 -0.45 0.51 0.13
N VAL A 231 -0.91 -0.54 0.81
CA VAL A 231 -2.33 -0.72 1.15
C VAL A 231 -2.83 0.38 2.10
N VAL A 232 -2.06 0.69 3.15
CA VAL A 232 -2.40 1.77 4.10
C VAL A 232 -2.46 3.12 3.38
N LEU A 233 -1.45 3.45 2.58
CA LEU A 233 -1.43 4.68 1.80
C LEU A 233 -2.61 4.77 0.83
N HIS A 234 -2.92 3.68 0.13
CA HIS A 234 -4.07 3.64 -0.77
C HIS A 234 -5.39 3.93 -0.03
N LYS A 235 -5.63 3.25 1.09
CA LYS A 235 -6.82 3.47 1.92
C LYS A 235 -6.89 4.91 2.45
N LEU A 236 -5.78 5.47 2.95
CA LEU A 236 -5.73 6.86 3.44
C LEU A 236 -6.03 7.86 2.31
N ARG A 237 -5.44 7.68 1.13
CA ARG A 237 -5.68 8.57 -0.02
C ARG A 237 -7.13 8.56 -0.50
N ALA A 238 -7.83 7.45 -0.32
CA ALA A 238 -9.25 7.33 -0.67
C ALA A 238 -10.19 8.06 0.30
N LEU A 239 -9.73 8.41 1.52
CA LEU A 239 -10.59 9.04 2.52
C LEU A 239 -10.99 10.45 2.13
N LYS A 240 -10.06 11.26 1.67
CA LYS A 240 -10.27 12.69 1.34
C LYS A 240 -9.35 13.18 0.22
N THR A 241 -9.85 14.15 -0.52
CA THR A 241 -9.12 14.92 -1.53
C THR A 241 -9.45 16.41 -1.37
N PRO A 242 -8.51 17.35 -1.59
CA PRO A 242 -7.10 17.11 -1.97
C PRO A 242 -6.23 16.65 -0.81
N HIS A 243 -5.09 16.03 -1.12
CA HIS A 243 -4.10 15.59 -0.14
C HIS A 243 -2.70 15.55 -0.74
N VAL A 244 -1.69 15.68 0.12
CA VAL A 244 -0.31 15.26 -0.15
C VAL A 244 0.12 14.26 0.90
N PHE A 245 1.13 13.47 0.60
CA PHE A 245 1.68 12.54 1.56
C PHE A 245 3.21 12.65 1.62
N PHE A 246 3.73 12.27 2.76
CA PHE A 246 5.13 12.35 3.10
C PHE A 246 5.56 11.05 3.77
N GLU A 247 6.67 10.52 3.32
CA GLU A 247 7.23 9.29 3.84
C GLU A 247 8.59 9.57 4.44
N HIS A 248 8.75 9.25 5.71
CA HIS A 248 9.99 9.43 6.43
C HIS A 248 10.29 8.20 7.30
N HIS A 249 11.48 7.62 7.15
CA HIS A 249 11.99 6.46 7.92
C HIS A 249 10.92 5.42 8.32
N ASN A 250 10.28 5.58 9.48
CA ASN A 250 9.37 4.63 10.10
C ASN A 250 7.91 5.10 10.17
N TYR A 251 7.56 6.16 9.46
CA TYR A 251 6.18 6.65 9.43
C TYR A 251 5.81 7.24 8.06
N LEU A 252 4.53 7.19 7.78
CA LEU A 252 3.88 7.80 6.63
C LEU A 252 2.92 8.86 7.17
N VAL A 253 2.98 10.07 6.65
CA VAL A 253 2.05 11.15 7.01
C VAL A 253 1.31 11.57 5.77
N ILE A 254 0.00 11.72 5.87
CA ILE A 254 -0.84 12.32 4.84
C ILE A 254 -1.46 13.59 5.39
N LEU A 255 -1.41 14.66 4.58
CA LEU A 255 -1.99 15.96 4.89
C LEU A 255 -3.21 16.16 4.02
N TYR A 256 -4.34 16.43 4.66
CA TYR A 256 -5.61 16.74 4.00
C TYR A 256 -5.95 18.22 4.13
N ASN A 257 -6.68 18.73 3.13
CA ASN A 257 -7.27 20.06 3.13
C ASN A 257 -8.78 19.94 2.89
N PHE A 258 -9.62 20.62 3.70
CA PHE A 258 -11.06 20.53 3.60
C PHE A 258 -11.79 21.81 4.06
N GLN A 259 -13.04 21.94 3.62
CA GLN A 259 -13.81 23.18 3.71
C GLN A 259 -14.29 23.51 5.13
N SER A 260 -14.58 22.52 5.96
CA SER A 260 -15.12 22.74 7.32
C SER A 260 -14.73 21.61 8.25
N ILE A 261 -14.75 21.88 9.55
CA ILE A 261 -14.47 20.90 10.61
C ILE A 261 -15.41 19.68 10.53
N ALA A 262 -16.63 19.84 10.01
CA ALA A 262 -17.56 18.73 9.82
C ALA A 262 -17.02 17.67 8.84
N HIS A 263 -16.06 18.02 8.00
CA HIS A 263 -15.42 17.11 7.04
C HIS A 263 -14.12 16.51 7.55
N GLN A 264 -13.75 16.71 8.81
CA GLN A 264 -12.56 16.10 9.41
C GLN A 264 -12.57 14.57 9.32
N VAL A 265 -11.40 13.97 9.27
CA VAL A 265 -11.25 12.53 9.45
C VAL A 265 -11.27 12.23 10.95
N THR A 266 -12.21 11.42 11.38
CA THR A 266 -12.36 11.04 12.79
C THR A 266 -11.75 9.67 13.07
N LYS A 267 -11.43 9.43 14.34
CA LYS A 267 -11.00 8.13 14.82
C LYS A 267 -12.00 7.02 14.45
N GLN A 268 -13.29 7.29 14.55
CA GLN A 268 -14.36 6.34 14.19
C GLN A 268 -14.33 5.99 12.70
N MET A 269 -14.11 6.98 11.82
CA MET A 269 -13.96 6.71 10.38
C MET A 269 -12.77 5.79 10.11
N LEU A 270 -11.64 6.01 10.78
CA LEU A 270 -10.49 5.13 10.62
C LEU A 270 -10.76 3.72 11.12
N GLN A 271 -11.44 3.56 12.25
CA GLN A 271 -11.84 2.25 12.79
C GLN A 271 -12.74 1.46 11.83
N THR A 272 -13.56 2.13 11.03
CA THR A 272 -14.40 1.46 10.03
C THR A 272 -13.67 1.10 8.73
N HIS A 273 -12.56 1.80 8.41
CA HIS A 273 -11.80 1.60 7.17
C HIS A 273 -10.57 0.70 7.33
N PHE A 274 -10.08 0.55 8.56
CA PHE A 274 -8.88 -0.21 8.86
C PHE A 274 -9.22 -1.37 9.78
N ASP A 275 -9.00 -2.58 9.31
CA ASP A 275 -9.15 -3.79 10.10
C ASP A 275 -8.01 -3.90 11.13
N ASP A 276 -8.30 -4.45 12.30
CA ASP A 276 -7.30 -4.70 13.34
C ASP A 276 -6.12 -5.53 12.85
N ALA A 277 -6.34 -6.45 11.89
CA ALA A 277 -5.29 -7.25 11.28
C ALA A 277 -4.26 -6.41 10.50
N LEU A 278 -4.69 -5.30 9.89
CA LEU A 278 -3.80 -4.38 9.17
C LEU A 278 -2.92 -3.57 10.13
N LEU A 279 -3.40 -3.36 11.35
CA LEU A 279 -2.73 -2.60 12.42
C LEU A 279 -2.08 -3.51 13.49
N ALA A 280 -2.24 -4.83 13.38
CA ALA A 280 -1.81 -5.84 14.34
C ALA A 280 -0.29 -6.06 14.39
N ASP A 281 0.52 -5.14 13.90
CA ASP A 281 1.97 -5.19 14.02
C ASP A 281 2.42 -4.71 15.40
N GLU A 282 3.52 -5.28 15.92
CA GLU A 282 4.16 -4.79 17.15
C GLU A 282 4.42 -3.30 17.02
N HIS A 283 3.65 -2.47 17.74
CA HIS A 283 3.70 -1.01 17.74
C HIS A 283 3.20 -0.28 16.47
N GLY A 284 2.44 -0.93 15.58
CA GLY A 284 1.73 -0.25 14.50
C GLY A 284 0.63 0.65 15.06
N CYS A 285 0.59 1.93 14.66
CA CYS A 285 -0.51 2.82 15.02
C CYS A 285 -0.84 3.84 13.94
N LEU A 286 -2.12 4.23 13.88
CA LEU A 286 -2.61 5.38 13.14
C LEU A 286 -2.88 6.52 14.13
N VAL A 287 -2.41 7.70 13.79
CA VAL A 287 -2.58 8.91 14.59
C VAL A 287 -3.28 9.97 13.77
N VAL A 288 -4.29 10.60 14.33
CA VAL A 288 -5.00 11.74 13.75
C VAL A 288 -4.61 13.00 14.50
N SER A 289 -4.11 14.04 13.81
CA SER A 289 -3.83 15.35 14.42
C SER A 289 -5.14 16.11 14.73
N GLU A 290 -5.01 17.21 15.45
CA GLU A 290 -6.08 18.21 15.50
C GLU A 290 -6.33 18.81 14.11
N VAL A 291 -7.51 19.42 13.96
CA VAL A 291 -7.84 20.22 12.79
C VAL A 291 -7.29 21.62 13.00
N LEU A 292 -6.35 22.01 12.17
CA LEU A 292 -5.62 23.26 12.29
C LEU A 292 -5.89 24.18 11.11
N ARG A 293 -5.65 25.46 11.31
CA ARG A 293 -5.63 26.45 10.22
C ARG A 293 -4.23 26.56 9.61
N LYS A 294 -4.15 27.24 8.47
CA LYS A 294 -2.92 27.43 7.71
C LYS A 294 -1.74 27.93 8.56
N GLU A 295 -1.99 28.88 9.44
CA GLU A 295 -0.94 29.47 10.30
C GLU A 295 -0.32 28.46 11.26
N GLN A 296 -1.05 27.40 11.57
CA GLN A 296 -0.69 26.35 12.52
C GLN A 296 -0.26 25.03 11.84
N ILE A 297 -0.20 25.00 10.51
CA ILE A 297 0.08 23.77 9.74
C ILE A 297 1.37 23.06 10.18
N LYS A 298 2.37 23.83 10.64
CA LYS A 298 3.63 23.36 11.19
C LYS A 298 3.49 22.51 12.45
N GLU A 299 2.35 22.59 13.13
CA GLU A 299 2.11 21.82 14.37
C GLU A 299 1.58 20.41 14.05
N ILE A 300 1.09 20.14 12.85
CA ILE A 300 0.50 18.87 12.43
C ILE A 300 1.48 17.70 12.59
N LEU A 301 2.69 17.84 12.07
CA LEU A 301 3.69 16.77 12.13
C LEU A 301 4.17 16.54 13.57
N PRO A 302 4.55 17.57 14.33
CA PRO A 302 4.84 17.42 15.76
C PRO A 302 3.73 16.70 16.54
N GLU A 303 2.46 17.08 16.36
CA GLU A 303 1.33 16.42 17.02
C GLU A 303 1.26 14.93 16.70
N CYS A 304 1.40 14.58 15.43
CA CYS A 304 1.42 13.18 15.01
C CYS A 304 2.58 12.41 15.63
N LEU A 305 3.79 12.98 15.61
CA LEU A 305 5.00 12.33 16.14
C LEU A 305 4.96 12.19 17.67
N ASP A 306 4.43 13.19 18.34
CA ASP A 306 4.24 13.20 19.79
C ASP A 306 3.28 12.08 20.20
N ALA A 307 2.15 11.95 19.52
CA ALA A 307 1.20 10.89 19.77
C ALA A 307 1.78 9.50 19.47
N ILE A 308 2.57 9.35 18.39
CA ILE A 308 3.28 8.09 18.10
C ILE A 308 4.26 7.75 19.22
N ARG A 309 5.06 8.72 19.68
CA ARG A 309 6.03 8.53 20.78
C ARG A 309 5.33 8.08 22.06
N PHE A 310 4.24 8.77 22.41
CA PHE A 310 3.45 8.42 23.58
C PHE A 310 2.88 6.99 23.45
N ASN A 311 2.27 6.65 22.31
CA ASN A 311 1.67 5.34 22.11
C ASN A 311 2.68 4.18 22.09
N ARG A 312 3.93 4.45 21.72
CA ARG A 312 5.03 3.46 21.82
C ARG A 312 5.43 3.17 23.27
N GLN A 313 5.39 4.17 24.11
CA GLN A 313 5.77 4.03 25.51
C GLN A 313 4.60 3.64 26.41
N PHE A 314 3.42 4.18 26.11
CA PHE A 314 2.17 4.00 26.88
C PHE A 314 1.05 3.59 25.93
N TYR A 315 0.98 2.35 25.57
CA TYR A 315 0.05 1.89 24.54
C TYR A 315 -1.42 2.19 24.88
N LEU A 316 -2.00 3.16 24.18
CA LEU A 316 -3.42 3.52 24.29
C LEU A 316 -4.30 2.64 23.40
N ALA A 317 -4.02 2.66 22.10
CA ALA A 317 -4.82 1.97 21.08
C ALA A 317 -4.08 1.90 19.74
N PRO A 318 -4.50 1.03 18.81
CA PRO A 318 -3.95 1.01 17.45
C PRO A 318 -4.31 2.25 16.62
N ILE A 319 -5.42 2.93 16.95
CA ILE A 319 -5.85 4.19 16.32
C ILE A 319 -6.11 5.21 17.42
N ILE A 320 -5.40 6.34 17.38
CA ILE A 320 -5.49 7.41 18.36
C ILE A 320 -5.69 8.77 17.70
N ALA A 321 -6.46 9.64 18.32
CA ALA A 321 -6.49 11.05 18.00
C ALA A 321 -5.52 11.79 18.94
N TYR A 322 -4.93 12.91 18.49
CA TYR A 322 -4.06 13.72 19.34
C TYR A 322 -4.79 14.20 20.60
N SER A 323 -6.08 14.51 20.50
CA SER A 323 -6.96 14.84 21.62
C SER A 323 -7.09 13.74 22.68
N ASP A 324 -6.86 12.46 22.31
CA ASP A 324 -6.90 11.35 23.28
C ASP A 324 -5.77 11.45 24.32
N LEU A 325 -4.71 12.20 24.01
CA LEU A 325 -3.58 12.43 24.94
C LEU A 325 -3.99 13.32 26.12
N GLY A 326 -4.98 14.18 25.95
CA GLY A 326 -5.45 15.09 26.98
C GLY A 326 -4.30 15.89 27.62
N ILE A 327 -4.21 15.88 28.95
CA ILE A 327 -3.15 16.59 29.71
C ILE A 327 -1.73 16.12 29.36
N PHE A 328 -1.58 14.87 28.89
CA PHE A 328 -0.26 14.32 28.56
C PHE A 328 0.38 15.00 27.35
N SER A 329 -0.42 15.60 26.46
CA SER A 329 0.09 16.34 25.30
C SER A 329 1.07 17.47 25.70
N SER A 330 0.83 18.14 26.82
CA SER A 330 1.71 19.21 27.33
C SER A 330 3.09 18.69 27.74
N PHE A 331 3.15 17.52 28.38
CA PHE A 331 4.42 16.91 28.77
C PHE A 331 5.23 16.44 27.56
N ILE A 332 4.54 16.02 26.49
CA ILE A 332 5.18 15.51 25.30
C ILE A 332 5.75 16.67 24.46
N LYS A 333 5.01 17.77 24.30
CA LYS A 333 5.46 18.99 23.59
C LYS A 333 6.77 19.54 24.13
N GLU A 334 6.97 19.46 25.44
CA GLU A 334 8.20 19.91 26.10
C GLU A 334 9.32 18.87 26.11
N ASN A 335 9.15 17.74 25.41
CA ASN A 335 10.09 16.61 25.39
C ASN A 335 10.34 16.01 26.79
N GLN A 336 9.32 16.05 27.66
CA GLN A 336 9.39 15.64 29.08
C GLN A 336 8.74 14.26 29.32
N LEU A 337 8.68 13.41 28.31
CA LEU A 337 8.08 12.08 28.44
C LEU A 337 8.76 11.22 29.53
N GLU A 338 10.08 11.37 29.67
CA GLU A 338 10.83 10.72 30.76
C GLU A 338 10.42 11.24 32.15
N LYS A 339 10.13 12.54 32.26
CA LYS A 339 9.63 13.11 33.53
C LYS A 339 8.24 12.59 33.87
N LEU A 340 7.41 12.39 32.85
CA LEU A 340 6.10 11.78 33.06
C LEU A 340 6.24 10.36 33.61
N GLN A 341 7.16 9.56 33.09
CA GLN A 341 7.46 8.23 33.61
C GLN A 341 8.01 8.31 35.07
N GLN A 342 8.91 9.24 35.34
CA GLN A 342 9.45 9.46 36.67
C GLN A 342 8.42 9.98 37.68
N SER A 343 7.30 10.56 37.21
CA SER A 343 6.21 11.02 38.06
C SER A 343 5.34 9.89 38.63
N ILE A 344 5.48 8.67 38.10
CA ILE A 344 4.77 7.51 38.65
C ILE A 344 5.33 7.18 40.00
N PRO A 345 4.49 7.15 41.08
CA PRO A 345 4.97 6.87 42.43
C PRO A 345 5.72 5.52 42.52
N PRO A 346 6.92 5.43 43.09
CA PRO A 346 7.68 4.18 43.13
C PRO A 346 6.95 3.02 43.80
N LYS A 347 6.13 3.30 44.81
CA LYS A 347 5.30 2.31 45.50
C LYS A 347 4.24 1.67 44.59
N LEU A 348 3.82 2.34 43.51
CA LEU A 348 2.93 1.76 42.52
C LEU A 348 3.61 0.66 41.67
N TYR A 349 4.89 0.87 41.30
CA TYR A 349 5.69 -0.16 40.66
C TYR A 349 5.78 -1.41 41.53
N GLN A 350 6.16 -1.22 42.81
CA GLN A 350 6.27 -2.29 43.77
C GLN A 350 4.91 -3.02 43.95
N LEU A 351 3.82 -2.26 44.11
CA LEU A 351 2.47 -2.87 44.19
C LEU A 351 2.13 -3.67 42.92
N SER A 352 2.51 -3.17 41.75
CA SER A 352 2.19 -3.81 40.48
C SER A 352 3.00 -5.09 40.19
N GLU A 353 4.20 -5.23 40.78
CA GLU A 353 5.07 -6.40 40.67
C GLU A 353 4.78 -7.44 41.73
N GLU A 354 4.60 -7.01 42.97
CA GLU A 354 4.42 -7.93 44.10
C GLU A 354 2.98 -8.35 44.32
N ASN A 355 2.00 -7.53 43.91
CA ASN A 355 0.58 -7.76 44.16
C ASN A 355 -0.30 -7.37 42.97
N GLU A 356 -0.17 -8.09 41.88
CA GLU A 356 -0.90 -7.80 40.62
C GLU A 356 -2.42 -7.71 40.81
N GLU A 357 -3.01 -8.55 41.65
CA GLU A 357 -4.45 -8.51 41.94
C GLU A 357 -4.89 -7.21 42.62
N LEU A 358 -4.07 -6.68 43.52
CA LEU A 358 -4.35 -5.41 44.16
C LEU A 358 -4.18 -4.25 43.19
N PHE A 359 -3.13 -4.27 42.38
CA PHE A 359 -2.93 -3.29 41.31
C PHE A 359 -4.11 -3.29 40.31
N LYS A 360 -4.54 -4.47 39.86
CA LYS A 360 -5.71 -4.62 38.98
C LYS A 360 -6.99 -4.10 39.66
N THR A 361 -7.13 -4.31 40.96
CA THR A 361 -8.28 -3.77 41.71
C THR A 361 -8.25 -2.23 41.75
N LEU A 362 -7.07 -1.63 41.98
CA LEU A 362 -6.91 -0.17 41.99
C LEU A 362 -7.18 0.42 40.61
N TYR A 363 -6.59 -0.15 39.56
CA TYR A 363 -6.85 0.26 38.18
C TYR A 363 -8.33 0.18 37.83
N THR A 364 -8.99 -0.94 38.13
CA THR A 364 -10.42 -1.11 37.86
C THR A 364 -11.27 -0.14 38.65
N PHE A 365 -10.91 0.16 39.88
CA PHE A 365 -11.58 1.15 40.71
C PHE A 365 -11.57 2.55 40.06
N PHE A 366 -10.44 2.95 39.49
CA PHE A 366 -10.32 4.23 38.80
C PHE A 366 -11.13 4.26 37.49
N ILE A 367 -11.00 3.25 36.63
CA ILE A 367 -11.76 3.21 35.34
C ILE A 367 -13.27 3.07 35.52
N THR A 368 -13.75 2.60 36.67
CA THR A 368 -15.17 2.53 37.00
C THR A 368 -15.66 3.77 37.79
N ASN A 369 -14.97 4.90 37.62
CA ASN A 369 -15.28 6.17 38.31
C ASN A 369 -15.32 6.03 39.83
N ARG A 370 -14.45 5.22 40.41
CA ARG A 370 -14.32 5.02 41.87
C ARG A 370 -15.59 4.43 42.50
N ASN A 371 -16.36 3.68 41.72
CA ASN A 371 -17.60 3.07 42.17
C ASN A 371 -17.37 1.63 42.63
N TYR A 372 -17.52 1.38 43.95
CA TYR A 372 -17.27 0.05 44.52
C TYR A 372 -18.17 -1.05 43.94
N LYS A 373 -19.42 -0.74 43.58
CA LYS A 373 -20.35 -1.71 42.99
C LYS A 373 -19.89 -2.09 41.57
N ASN A 374 -19.65 -1.09 40.73
CA ASN A 374 -19.20 -1.30 39.36
C ASN A 374 -17.84 -2.03 39.31
N THR A 375 -16.90 -1.66 40.22
CA THR A 375 -15.62 -2.35 40.38
C THR A 375 -15.80 -3.84 40.71
N ALA A 376 -16.74 -4.11 41.67
CA ALA A 376 -17.03 -5.46 42.10
C ALA A 376 -17.63 -6.30 40.95
N GLU A 377 -18.57 -5.74 40.20
CA GLU A 377 -19.17 -6.37 39.01
C GLU A 377 -18.10 -6.65 37.92
N THR A 378 -17.24 -5.68 37.63
CA THR A 378 -16.19 -5.82 36.61
C THR A 378 -15.15 -6.88 36.97
N LEU A 379 -14.81 -7.00 38.25
CA LEU A 379 -13.83 -8.00 38.75
C LEU A 379 -14.47 -9.33 39.16
N PHE A 380 -15.78 -9.48 39.04
CA PHE A 380 -16.52 -10.64 39.52
C PHE A 380 -16.28 -10.96 40.99
N LEU A 381 -16.22 -9.89 41.82
CA LEU A 381 -15.98 -9.97 43.26
C LEU A 381 -17.13 -9.35 44.07
N HIS A 382 -17.19 -9.67 45.38
CA HIS A 382 -18.13 -9.02 46.25
C HIS A 382 -17.66 -7.61 46.65
N ALA A 383 -18.58 -6.64 46.78
CA ALA A 383 -18.23 -5.27 47.14
C ALA A 383 -17.46 -5.13 48.49
N LYS A 384 -17.66 -6.05 49.44
CA LYS A 384 -16.85 -6.14 50.68
C LYS A 384 -15.40 -6.47 50.39
N THR A 385 -15.12 -7.36 49.43
CA THR A 385 -13.78 -7.71 49.01
C THR A 385 -13.07 -6.53 48.35
N ILE A 386 -13.78 -5.73 47.54
CA ILE A 386 -13.21 -4.51 46.96
C ILE A 386 -12.82 -3.51 48.04
N ARG A 387 -13.70 -3.28 49.01
CA ARG A 387 -13.40 -2.38 50.14
C ARG A 387 -12.19 -2.85 50.95
N TYR A 388 -12.12 -4.13 51.24
CA TYR A 388 -10.96 -4.72 51.93
C TYR A 388 -9.65 -4.54 51.12
N ARG A 389 -9.68 -4.85 49.81
CA ARG A 389 -8.52 -4.70 48.94
C ARG A 389 -8.07 -3.24 48.84
N LEU A 390 -9.00 -2.28 48.70
CA LEU A 390 -8.65 -0.85 48.64
C LEU A 390 -8.07 -0.36 49.98
N SER A 391 -8.65 -0.75 51.13
CA SER A 391 -8.07 -0.43 52.43
C SER A 391 -6.64 -1.01 52.61
N LYS A 392 -6.38 -2.23 52.07
CA LYS A 392 -5.05 -2.79 52.06
C LYS A 392 -4.09 -2.03 51.13
N ILE A 393 -4.56 -1.55 49.99
CA ILE A 393 -3.83 -0.72 49.04
C ILE A 393 -3.43 0.62 49.70
N GLU A 394 -4.38 1.29 50.38
CA GLU A 394 -4.12 2.52 51.12
C GLU A 394 -3.00 2.33 52.17
N GLN A 395 -3.00 1.21 52.90
CA GLN A 395 -1.97 0.88 53.85
C GLN A 395 -0.61 0.61 53.20
N LEU A 396 -0.58 -0.16 52.09
CA LEU A 396 0.68 -0.49 51.37
C LEU A 396 1.29 0.72 50.70
N LEU A 397 0.47 1.58 50.11
CA LEU A 397 0.93 2.78 49.44
C LEU A 397 1.12 3.97 50.39
N GLU A 398 0.64 3.86 51.64
CA GLU A 398 0.65 4.95 52.65
C GLU A 398 -0.08 6.20 52.13
N ILE A 399 -1.26 6.01 51.55
CA ILE A 399 -2.05 7.06 50.95
C ILE A 399 -3.46 7.11 51.53
N ASP A 400 -4.09 8.27 51.38
CA ASP A 400 -5.48 8.48 51.63
C ASP A 400 -6.21 8.73 50.30
N LEU A 401 -6.99 7.74 49.82
CA LEU A 401 -7.82 7.87 48.62
C LEU A 401 -8.92 8.89 48.71
N THR A 402 -9.17 9.50 49.88
CA THR A 402 -10.09 10.63 50.07
C THR A 402 -9.40 11.98 49.83
N SER A 403 -8.05 12.03 49.88
CA SER A 403 -7.29 13.24 49.65
C SER A 403 -7.21 13.54 48.13
N PRO A 404 -7.78 14.69 47.65
CA PRO A 404 -7.90 14.97 46.21
C PRO A 404 -6.53 14.97 45.47
N ILE A 405 -5.46 15.52 46.12
CA ILE A 405 -4.14 15.61 45.50
C ILE A 405 -3.49 14.24 45.39
N GLN A 406 -3.55 13.43 46.46
CA GLN A 406 -3.00 12.08 46.45
C GLN A 406 -3.78 11.20 45.45
N LEU A 407 -5.09 11.30 45.47
CA LEU A 407 -5.98 10.58 44.60
C LEU A 407 -5.62 10.81 43.12
N VAL A 408 -5.52 12.08 42.67
CA VAL A 408 -5.17 12.42 41.28
C VAL A 408 -3.79 11.91 40.91
N ASN A 409 -2.80 12.05 41.79
CA ASN A 409 -1.43 11.60 41.54
C ASN A 409 -1.36 10.07 41.33
N TYR A 410 -2.03 9.32 42.20
CA TYR A 410 -2.05 7.85 42.11
C TYR A 410 -2.98 7.34 40.99
N GLU A 411 -4.03 8.05 40.67
CA GLU A 411 -4.90 7.73 39.52
C GLU A 411 -4.12 7.87 38.21
N ILE A 412 -3.46 9.00 37.99
CA ILE A 412 -2.60 9.23 36.81
C ILE A 412 -1.47 8.20 36.76
N GLY A 413 -0.76 7.99 37.88
CA GLY A 413 0.32 7.02 37.97
C GLY A 413 -0.14 5.59 37.66
N THR A 414 -1.32 5.20 38.13
CA THR A 414 -1.91 3.88 37.85
C THR A 414 -2.25 3.70 36.38
N TYR A 415 -2.83 4.73 35.73
CA TYR A 415 -3.09 4.70 34.30
C TYR A 415 -1.80 4.57 33.49
N LEU A 416 -0.80 5.39 33.77
CA LEU A 416 0.47 5.37 33.06
C LEU A 416 1.18 4.01 33.20
N LEU A 417 1.19 3.46 34.41
CA LEU A 417 1.83 2.18 34.66
C LEU A 417 1.11 1.02 33.94
N GLU A 418 -0.22 1.03 33.92
CA GLU A 418 -1.00 0.05 33.16
C GLU A 418 -0.75 0.16 31.66
N LEU A 419 -0.73 1.38 31.10
CA LEU A 419 -0.44 1.62 29.69
C LEU A 419 0.99 1.17 29.32
N GLN A 420 1.97 1.40 30.22
CA GLN A 420 3.34 0.94 30.05
C GLN A 420 3.43 -0.60 30.03
N LYS A 421 2.73 -1.28 30.93
CA LYS A 421 2.65 -2.75 30.93
C LYS A 421 2.06 -3.30 29.63
N ARG A 422 1.04 -2.66 29.12
CA ARG A 422 0.44 -3.04 27.81
C ARG A 422 1.41 -2.86 26.64
N SER A 423 2.26 -1.83 26.70
CA SER A 423 3.29 -1.62 25.68
C SER A 423 4.39 -2.69 25.72
N GLN A 424 4.73 -3.19 26.90
CA GLN A 424 5.74 -4.24 27.08
C GLN A 424 5.22 -5.64 26.73
N ALA A 425 3.92 -5.85 26.81
CA ALA A 425 3.27 -7.13 26.51
C ALA A 425 2.98 -7.35 25.01
N LYS A 426 3.20 -6.35 24.19
CA LYS A 426 3.07 -6.38 22.72
C LYS A 426 4.42 -6.45 22.04
#